data_245e67c71c06dd42bc9734683981bfa8
#
_entry.id   245e67c71c06dd42bc9734683981bfa8
#
_cell.length_a   1.000
_cell.length_b   1.000
_cell.length_c   1.000
_cell.angle_alpha   90.00
_cell.angle_beta   90.00
_cell.angle_gamma   90.00
#
_symmetry.space_group_name_H-M   'P 1'
#
loop_
_entity.id
_entity.type
_entity.pdbx_description
1 polymer ?
#
loop_
_entity_poly.entity_id
_entity_poly.type
_entity_poly.pdbx_seq_one_letter_code
_entity_poly.pdbx_strand_id
1 'polypeptide(L)'
;MRRTLMVVLLVAGCGGTDAVPPTPGELAVHFTVPGGAAAGAIVLTVSGGLVTSVVPGGGLEEAMTSDGSGTHLLLLGPAGAGEVAVLRIPDRALASRYVVRVDQVADGATFALLDATQWGATLVTRP
;
A
#
# COMPACT_ATOMS: atom_id res chain seq x y z
N MET A 1 -36.12 -58.00 -20.56
CA MET A 1 -36.26 -56.86 -19.61
C MET A 1 -35.19 -55.84 -19.87
N ARG A 2 -35.61 -54.76 -20.42
CA ARG A 2 -34.68 -53.66 -20.66
C ARG A 2 -34.67 -52.77 -19.44
N ARG A 3 -33.58 -52.77 -18.73
CA ARG A 3 -33.36 -51.78 -17.68
C ARG A 3 -32.81 -50.51 -18.34
N THR A 4 -33.67 -49.54 -18.49
CA THR A 4 -33.23 -48.23 -18.91
C THR A 4 -32.47 -47.60 -17.76
N LEU A 5 -31.16 -47.56 -17.87
CA LEU A 5 -30.33 -46.82 -16.94
C LEU A 5 -30.48 -45.36 -17.27
N MET A 6 -31.33 -44.66 -16.53
CA MET A 6 -31.44 -43.22 -16.63
C MET A 6 -30.26 -42.61 -15.91
N VAL A 7 -29.24 -42.26 -16.68
CA VAL A 7 -28.13 -41.48 -16.16
C VAL A 7 -28.65 -40.05 -16.00
N VAL A 8 -29.04 -39.75 -14.79
CA VAL A 8 -29.28 -38.35 -14.44
C VAL A 8 -27.91 -37.70 -14.35
N LEU A 9 -27.53 -37.03 -15.40
CA LEU A 9 -26.38 -36.11 -15.38
C LEU A 9 -26.78 -34.94 -14.51
N LEU A 10 -26.45 -35.00 -13.22
CA LEU A 10 -26.46 -33.84 -12.37
C LEU A 10 -25.29 -32.95 -12.86
N VAL A 11 -25.60 -32.07 -13.78
CA VAL A 11 -24.75 -30.92 -14.00
C VAL A 11 -24.92 -30.07 -12.76
N ALA A 12 -24.05 -30.29 -11.77
CA ALA A 12 -23.83 -29.33 -10.74
C ALA A 12 -23.26 -28.10 -11.47
N GLY A 13 -24.17 -27.26 -11.95
CA GLY A 13 -23.79 -25.94 -12.35
C GLY A 13 -23.08 -25.36 -11.16
N CYS A 14 -21.77 -25.13 -11.28
CA CYS A 14 -21.13 -24.19 -10.41
C CYS A 14 -21.91 -22.90 -10.59
N GLY A 15 -22.95 -22.69 -9.77
CA GLY A 15 -23.49 -21.40 -9.53
C GLY A 15 -22.35 -20.61 -8.92
N GLY A 16 -21.35 -20.28 -9.77
CA GLY A 16 -20.32 -19.40 -9.38
C GLY A 16 -21.01 -18.11 -8.99
N THR A 17 -20.93 -17.75 -7.74
CA THR A 17 -20.91 -16.35 -7.42
C THR A 17 -19.92 -15.78 -8.40
N ASP A 18 -20.37 -14.94 -9.31
CA ASP A 18 -19.50 -14.19 -10.18
C ASP A 18 -18.62 -13.35 -9.25
N ALA A 19 -17.50 -13.95 -8.82
CA ALA A 19 -16.49 -13.23 -8.11
C ALA A 19 -15.98 -12.19 -9.08
N VAL A 20 -16.41 -10.95 -8.90
CA VAL A 20 -15.87 -9.82 -9.63
C VAL A 20 -14.37 -9.82 -9.38
N PRO A 21 -13.53 -9.96 -10.40
CA PRO A 21 -12.09 -9.92 -10.20
C PRO A 21 -11.73 -8.62 -9.50
N PRO A 22 -10.79 -8.63 -8.54
CA PRO A 22 -10.39 -7.44 -7.84
C PRO A 22 -9.87 -6.38 -8.83
N THR A 23 -10.26 -5.15 -8.61
CA THR A 23 -9.79 -4.01 -9.39
C THR A 23 -8.63 -3.37 -8.67
N PRO A 24 -7.44 -3.25 -9.30
CA PRO A 24 -6.33 -2.56 -8.68
C PRO A 24 -6.68 -1.13 -8.32
N GLY A 25 -6.09 -0.64 -7.25
CA GLY A 25 -6.26 0.72 -6.76
C GLY A 25 -4.95 1.38 -6.44
N GLU A 26 -5.03 2.66 -6.15
CA GLU A 26 -3.88 3.48 -5.78
C GLU A 26 -4.18 4.21 -4.46
N LEU A 27 -3.17 4.23 -3.58
CA LEU A 27 -3.20 4.99 -2.34
C LEU A 27 -2.06 6.00 -2.37
N ALA A 28 -2.38 7.29 -2.26
CA ALA A 28 -1.37 8.32 -2.10
C ALA A 28 -0.92 8.39 -0.65
N VAL A 29 0.38 8.40 -0.43
CA VAL A 29 0.97 8.65 0.89
C VAL A 29 1.17 10.14 1.06
N HIS A 30 0.42 10.74 1.96
CA HIS A 30 0.57 12.13 2.33
C HIS A 30 1.40 12.24 3.60
N PHE A 31 2.46 13.04 3.52
CA PHE A 31 3.41 13.22 4.59
C PHE A 31 3.18 14.55 5.28
N THR A 32 3.15 14.52 6.61
CA THR A 32 2.98 15.71 7.44
C THR A 32 4.29 16.00 8.14
N VAL A 33 4.77 17.22 8.03
CA VAL A 33 6.05 17.65 8.58
C VAL A 33 5.85 18.72 9.63
N PRO A 34 6.67 18.75 10.69
CA PRO A 34 6.61 19.83 11.67
C PRO A 34 7.23 21.11 11.11
N GLY A 35 6.52 22.23 11.22
CA GLY A 35 7.07 23.56 10.99
C GLY A 35 7.70 23.81 9.61
N GLY A 36 7.25 23.13 8.55
CA GLY A 36 7.80 23.32 7.20
C GLY A 36 9.16 22.67 6.99
N ALA A 37 9.57 21.76 7.87
CA ALA A 37 10.81 20.99 7.73
C ALA A 37 10.75 20.06 6.50
N ALA A 38 11.91 19.56 6.07
CA ALA A 38 12.03 18.54 5.04
C ALA A 38 12.91 17.40 5.55
N ALA A 39 12.51 16.18 5.23
CA ALA A 39 13.31 15.00 5.52
C ALA A 39 14.24 14.67 4.36
N GLY A 40 15.36 14.02 4.64
CA GLY A 40 16.26 13.47 3.63
C GLY A 40 16.04 11.99 3.41
N ALA A 41 15.47 11.30 4.39
CA ALA A 41 15.07 9.89 4.30
C ALA A 41 13.90 9.62 5.22
N ILE A 42 13.00 8.77 4.76
CA ILE A 42 11.81 8.36 5.51
C ILE A 42 11.68 6.85 5.41
N VAL A 43 11.47 6.21 6.56
CA VAL A 43 11.09 4.78 6.61
C VAL A 43 9.64 4.69 7.06
N LEU A 44 8.83 4.05 6.25
CA LEU A 44 7.40 3.83 6.49
C LEU A 44 7.11 2.35 6.56
N THR A 45 6.12 1.97 7.36
CA THR A 45 5.51 0.65 7.32
C THR A 45 4.06 0.77 6.90
N VAL A 46 3.70 0.04 5.87
CA VAL A 46 2.31 -0.08 5.39
C VAL A 46 1.81 -1.46 5.76
N SER A 47 0.73 -1.51 6.51
CA SER A 47 0.09 -2.75 6.94
C SER A 47 -1.36 -2.81 6.45
N GLY A 48 -2.00 -3.96 6.59
CA GLY A 48 -3.40 -4.16 6.24
C GLY A 48 -3.64 -4.86 4.90
N GLY A 49 -2.62 -5.05 4.10
CA GLY A 49 -2.72 -5.75 2.83
C GLY A 49 -1.45 -5.68 2.00
N LEU A 50 -1.51 -6.29 0.84
CA LEU A 50 -0.40 -6.34 -0.09
C LEU A 50 -0.23 -5.01 -0.83
N VAL A 51 1.02 -4.55 -0.96
CA VAL A 51 1.42 -3.46 -1.84
C VAL A 51 2.18 -4.07 -3.02
N THR A 52 1.68 -3.89 -4.22
CA THR A 52 2.26 -4.51 -5.42
C THR A 52 3.41 -3.69 -6.01
N SER A 53 3.33 -2.39 -5.90
CA SER A 53 4.39 -1.48 -6.34
C SER A 53 4.26 -0.12 -5.68
N VAL A 54 5.34 0.65 -5.76
CA VAL A 54 5.40 2.02 -5.23
C VAL A 54 5.94 2.92 -6.33
N VAL A 55 5.30 4.06 -6.51
CA VAL A 55 5.80 5.14 -7.35
C VAL A 55 6.23 6.28 -6.42
N PRO A 56 7.53 6.57 -6.30
CA PRO A 56 7.98 7.67 -5.45
C PRO A 56 7.57 9.02 -6.02
N GLY A 57 7.42 10.00 -5.14
CA GLY A 57 7.22 11.39 -5.54
C GLY A 57 8.42 11.94 -6.31
N GLY A 58 8.25 13.07 -6.97
CA GLY A 58 9.30 13.69 -7.78
C GLY A 58 10.57 13.94 -6.96
N GLY A 59 11.71 13.50 -7.49
CA GLY A 59 13.01 13.67 -6.84
C GLY A 59 13.33 12.67 -5.73
N LEU A 60 12.44 11.73 -5.44
CA LEU A 60 12.66 10.70 -4.44
C LEU A 60 13.05 9.38 -5.08
N GLU A 61 13.93 8.63 -4.42
CA GLU A 61 14.22 7.24 -4.72
C GLU A 61 13.51 6.35 -3.70
N GLU A 62 13.11 5.15 -4.11
CA GLU A 62 12.41 4.22 -3.23
C GLU A 62 13.09 2.85 -3.19
N ALA A 63 12.96 2.20 -2.04
CA ALA A 63 13.25 0.79 -1.86
C ALA A 63 12.13 0.18 -1.04
N MET A 64 11.68 -1.01 -1.42
CA MET A 64 10.54 -1.67 -0.80
C MET A 64 10.89 -3.10 -0.45
N THR A 65 10.55 -3.51 0.77
CA THR A 65 10.61 -4.91 1.21
C THR A 65 9.31 -5.26 1.92
N SER A 66 8.94 -6.54 1.88
CA SER A 66 7.76 -7.02 2.58
C SER A 66 8.11 -8.18 3.49
N ASP A 67 7.51 -8.21 4.66
CA ASP A 67 7.61 -9.32 5.61
C ASP A 67 6.25 -9.57 6.28
N GLY A 68 6.21 -10.38 7.32
CA GLY A 68 4.98 -10.70 8.04
C GLY A 68 4.33 -9.53 8.77
N SER A 69 5.04 -8.42 8.98
CA SER A 69 4.52 -7.22 9.65
C SER A 69 3.98 -6.17 8.66
N GLY A 70 4.23 -6.33 7.38
CA GLY A 70 3.77 -5.42 6.34
C GLY A 70 4.83 -5.12 5.30
N THR A 71 4.62 -4.03 4.58
CA THR A 71 5.54 -3.52 3.58
C THR A 71 6.34 -2.36 4.18
N HIS A 72 7.66 -2.50 4.14
CA HIS A 72 8.58 -1.46 4.58
C HIS A 72 9.06 -0.67 3.38
N LEU A 73 8.90 0.63 3.45
CA LEU A 73 9.20 1.55 2.38
C LEU A 73 10.26 2.54 2.84
N LEU A 74 11.37 2.61 2.10
CA LEU A 74 12.39 3.63 2.27
C LEU A 74 12.27 4.65 1.14
N LEU A 75 12.11 5.91 1.49
CA LEU A 75 12.12 7.03 0.56
C LEU A 75 13.35 7.88 0.83
N LEU A 76 14.17 8.09 -0.18
CA LEU A 76 15.39 8.90 -0.12
C LEU A 76 15.25 10.14 -0.98
N GLY A 77 15.65 11.25 -0.45
CA GLY A 77 15.62 12.55 -1.12
C GLY A 77 14.85 13.59 -0.32
N PRO A 78 14.81 14.83 -0.81
CA PRO A 78 14.12 15.89 -0.10
C PRO A 78 12.61 15.65 -0.09
N ALA A 79 12.06 15.38 1.09
CA ALA A 79 10.63 15.11 1.27
C ALA A 79 10.03 16.12 2.24
N GLY A 80 9.14 16.95 1.72
CA GLY A 80 8.36 17.91 2.49
C GLY A 80 6.92 17.44 2.67
N ALA A 81 6.06 18.34 3.14
CA ALA A 81 4.65 18.10 3.30
C ALA A 81 3.99 17.79 1.95
N GLY A 82 3.01 16.91 1.96
CA GLY A 82 2.24 16.53 0.79
C GLY A 82 2.47 15.10 0.33
N GLU A 83 2.13 14.82 -0.90
CA GLU A 83 2.24 13.48 -1.49
C GLU A 83 3.71 13.12 -1.73
N VAL A 84 4.16 12.04 -1.10
CA VAL A 84 5.55 11.56 -1.23
C VAL A 84 5.66 10.26 -2.00
N ALA A 85 4.59 9.52 -2.13
CA ALA A 85 4.56 8.25 -2.89
C ALA A 85 3.13 7.87 -3.24
N VAL A 86 2.98 7.00 -4.23
CA VAL A 86 1.72 6.34 -4.56
C VAL A 86 1.94 4.85 -4.47
N LEU A 87 1.12 4.19 -3.67
CA LEU A 87 1.13 2.74 -3.51
C LEU A 87 0.11 2.14 -4.47
N ARG A 88 0.49 1.08 -5.16
CA ARG A 88 -0.46 0.25 -5.91
C ARG A 88 -0.87 -0.93 -5.07
N ILE A 89 -2.16 -1.18 -5.01
CA ILE A 89 -2.75 -2.30 -4.28
C ILE A 89 -3.58 -3.15 -5.23
N PRO A 90 -3.68 -4.47 -4.98
CA PRO A 90 -4.36 -5.37 -5.91
C PRO A 90 -5.88 -5.22 -5.91
N ASP A 91 -6.46 -4.70 -4.81
CA ASP A 91 -7.92 -4.58 -4.68
C ASP A 91 -8.28 -3.26 -4.00
N ARG A 92 -8.80 -2.33 -4.78
CA ARG A 92 -9.22 -1.02 -4.27
C ARG A 92 -10.36 -1.10 -3.26
N ALA A 93 -11.15 -2.16 -3.28
CA ALA A 93 -12.23 -2.34 -2.30
C ALA A 93 -11.70 -2.55 -0.89
N LEU A 94 -10.43 -2.93 -0.75
CA LEU A 94 -9.77 -3.14 0.53
C LEU A 94 -8.94 -1.93 0.98
N ALA A 95 -9.03 -0.81 0.28
CA ALA A 95 -8.22 0.38 0.56
C ALA A 95 -8.30 0.85 2.01
N SER A 96 -9.48 0.79 2.62
CA SER A 96 -9.70 1.21 4.01
C SER A 96 -9.00 0.36 5.06
N ARG A 97 -8.50 -0.81 4.69
CA ARG A 97 -7.76 -1.71 5.59
C ARG A 97 -6.29 -1.32 5.73
N TYR A 98 -5.77 -0.52 4.81
CA TYR A 98 -4.37 -0.14 4.80
C TYR A 98 -4.11 0.96 5.81
N VAL A 99 -3.01 0.82 6.53
CA VAL A 99 -2.54 1.80 7.51
C VAL A 99 -1.06 2.06 7.24
N VAL A 100 -0.66 3.31 7.29
CA VAL A 100 0.74 3.71 7.16
C VAL A 100 1.24 4.27 8.49
N ARG A 101 2.48 3.93 8.83
CA ARG A 101 3.17 4.43 10.02
C ARG A 101 4.54 4.94 9.62
N VAL A 102 4.93 6.08 10.20
CA VAL A 102 6.30 6.60 10.09
C VAL A 102 7.15 5.91 11.15
N ASP A 103 8.14 5.15 10.72
CA ASP A 103 9.05 4.45 11.63
C ASP A 103 10.30 5.27 11.94
N GLN A 104 10.89 5.88 10.92
CA GLN A 104 12.10 6.67 11.06
C GLN A 104 12.08 7.84 10.08
N VAL A 105 12.70 8.93 10.50
CA VAL A 105 12.93 10.12 9.68
C VAL A 105 14.36 10.57 9.91
N ALA A 106 15.07 10.89 8.83
CA ALA A 106 16.40 11.48 8.91
C ALA A 106 16.39 12.90 8.35
N ASP A 107 17.20 13.76 8.95
CA ASP A 107 17.36 15.15 8.52
C ASP A 107 17.92 15.22 7.10
N GLY A 108 17.40 16.17 6.30
CA GLY A 108 17.82 16.37 4.93
C GLY A 108 19.25 16.89 4.76
N ALA A 109 19.81 17.56 5.76
CA ALA A 109 21.16 18.12 5.70
C ALA A 109 22.22 17.20 6.31
N THR A 110 21.93 16.60 7.46
CA THR A 110 22.90 15.83 8.27
C THR A 110 22.65 14.34 8.29
N PHE A 111 21.49 13.89 7.84
CA PHE A 111 21.00 12.51 7.96
C PHE A 111 20.92 12.00 9.40
N ALA A 112 20.95 12.90 10.38
CA ALA A 112 20.71 12.53 11.75
C ALA A 112 19.26 12.06 11.93
N LEU A 113 19.05 11.04 12.76
CA LEU A 113 17.70 10.55 13.07
C LEU A 113 16.94 11.63 13.86
N LEU A 114 15.71 11.89 13.41
CA LEU A 114 14.80 12.82 14.03
C LEU A 114 13.75 12.05 14.84
N ASP A 115 13.00 12.77 15.68
CA ASP A 115 11.89 12.19 16.42
C ASP A 115 10.71 11.92 15.48
N ALA A 116 10.53 10.66 15.12
CA ALA A 116 9.49 10.23 14.19
C ALA A 116 8.07 10.54 14.68
N THR A 117 7.87 10.73 15.99
CA THR A 117 6.54 11.03 16.55
C THR A 117 6.00 12.40 16.14
N GLN A 118 6.87 13.30 15.70
CA GLN A 118 6.47 14.62 15.21
C GLN A 118 6.12 14.63 13.72
N TRP A 119 6.37 13.53 13.04
CA TRP A 119 6.11 13.35 11.62
C TRP A 119 4.95 12.40 11.43
N GLY A 120 4.13 12.64 10.46
CA GLY A 120 2.95 11.82 10.21
C GLY A 120 2.82 11.43 8.75
N ALA A 121 2.10 10.34 8.53
CA ALA A 121 1.72 9.92 7.20
C ALA A 121 0.29 9.43 7.21
N THR A 122 -0.45 9.73 6.14
CA THR A 122 -1.81 9.27 5.92
C THR A 122 -1.94 8.71 4.51
N LEU A 123 -2.89 7.81 4.34
CA LEU A 123 -3.21 7.24 3.03
C LEU A 123 -4.49 7.88 2.51
N VAL A 124 -4.44 8.33 1.26
CA VAL A 124 -5.59 8.91 0.57
C VAL A 124 -5.86 8.09 -0.69
N THR A 125 -7.09 7.61 -0.83
CA THR A 125 -7.50 6.86 -2.01
C THR A 125 -7.47 7.78 -3.22
N ARG A 126 -6.85 7.32 -4.30
CA ARG A 126 -6.90 8.00 -5.59
C ARG A 126 -8.01 7.41 -6.44
N PRO A 127 -8.77 8.26 -7.12
CA PRO A 127 -9.82 7.81 -8.03
C PRO A 127 -9.29 7.06 -9.26
#